data_9303320e374d92480b695626d7fb3b05
#
_entry.id   9303320e374d92480b695626d7fb3b05
#
_cell.length_a   1.000
_cell.length_b   1.000
_cell.length_c   1.000
_cell.angle_alpha   90.00
_cell.angle_beta   90.00
_cell.angle_gamma   90.00
#
_symmetry.space_group_name_H-M   'P 1'
#
loop_
_entity.id
_entity.type
_entity.pdbx_description
1 polymer ?
#
loop_
_entity_poly.entity_id
_entity_poly.type
_entity_poly.pdbx_seq_one_letter_code
_entity_poly.pdbx_strand_id
1 'polypeptide(L)'
;MPKNVDILFSFDPEKGEARQPPHAGLRAKLIIPDHELIGKKATFTIKRHVRVKDSRPVHDTEEMFKHKFTVRGEKVTVPIPHHVLEDHPFQYDGKEIEIKCFGELVINDKLIRKDTSVQKDLPVEALKKPEVLSNTNELIEPKDIFSFSKNLMAIPTHNKIATLGLLVVGLVVIVVNMLIGVHDQFSPEHATYFYSHFDSDGDGSSPLVKALGGCGAIGAAIWFAIRRQLRKYMTFGLKPISKSVTRQSEHAVSDLFYGVSRTDLKDVTLRIVACNMEKGKYVRGSGSNQRTVSFSTPVRGVLLYSKKVTLIPKNHSVENHFRDSMSFEPMFKALYPPSEVSKSHGLFIYWEIQLIHDDFVDQEVAGNTAHFRREDFFTA
;
A
#
# COMPACT_ATOMS: atom_id res chain seq x y z
N MET A 1 -28.54 -34.76 -1.70
CA MET A 1 -29.35 -33.55 -1.62
C MET A 1 -28.55 -32.50 -0.84
N PRO A 2 -28.55 -31.22 -1.21
CA PRO A 2 -27.92 -30.22 -0.37
C PRO A 2 -28.67 -30.17 0.97
N LYS A 3 -27.94 -30.29 2.07
CA LYS A 3 -28.48 -30.20 3.41
C LYS A 3 -28.92 -28.74 3.62
N ASN A 4 -30.18 -28.49 3.94
CA ASN A 4 -30.75 -27.14 4.15
C ASN A 4 -30.25 -26.51 5.48
N VAL A 5 -28.96 -26.26 5.58
CA VAL A 5 -28.37 -25.55 6.72
C VAL A 5 -28.31 -24.07 6.39
N ASP A 6 -28.72 -23.20 7.32
CA ASP A 6 -28.68 -21.74 7.13
C ASP A 6 -28.20 -21.01 8.38
N ILE A 7 -27.74 -19.78 8.20
CA ILE A 7 -27.29 -18.88 9.25
C ILE A 7 -28.14 -17.62 9.17
N LEU A 8 -28.82 -17.27 10.28
CA LEU A 8 -29.55 -16.02 10.41
C LEU A 8 -28.88 -15.15 11.46
N PHE A 9 -28.55 -13.92 11.10
CA PHE A 9 -28.05 -12.94 12.05
C PHE A 9 -29.21 -12.09 12.58
N SER A 10 -29.22 -11.82 13.89
CA SER A 10 -30.15 -10.91 14.52
C SER A 10 -29.46 -10.06 15.56
N PHE A 11 -29.79 -8.79 15.62
CA PHE A 11 -29.40 -7.94 16.74
C PHE A 11 -30.37 -8.18 17.92
N ASP A 12 -29.79 -8.21 19.12
CA ASP A 12 -30.58 -8.34 20.35
C ASP A 12 -31.24 -6.97 20.64
N PRO A 13 -32.53 -6.85 20.64
CA PRO A 13 -33.19 -5.63 21.11
C PRO A 13 -32.94 -5.54 22.61
N GLU A 14 -32.00 -4.72 23.06
CA GLU A 14 -31.89 -4.40 24.47
C GLU A 14 -33.24 -3.80 24.94
N LYS A 15 -33.76 -4.34 26.01
CA LYS A 15 -35.01 -3.92 26.61
C LYS A 15 -34.96 -2.41 26.88
N GLY A 16 -35.67 -1.64 26.06
CA GLY A 16 -36.14 -0.33 26.40
C GLY A 16 -35.50 0.90 25.75
N GLU A 17 -34.39 0.80 25.02
CA GLU A 17 -33.84 1.93 24.28
C GLU A 17 -33.32 1.48 22.90
N ALA A 18 -33.73 2.20 21.85
CA ALA A 18 -33.24 2.01 20.49
C ALA A 18 -31.78 2.49 20.39
N ARG A 19 -30.83 1.65 20.80
CA ARG A 19 -29.42 1.90 20.58
C ARG A 19 -29.06 1.46 19.16
N GLN A 20 -28.44 2.38 18.44
CA GLN A 20 -27.92 2.09 17.10
C GLN A 20 -26.76 1.06 17.17
N PRO A 21 -26.57 0.18 16.16
CA PRO A 21 -25.32 -0.56 16.01
C PRO A 21 -24.13 0.43 16.08
N PRO A 22 -23.05 0.09 16.79
CA PRO A 22 -22.51 -1.24 17.11
C PRO A 22 -22.80 -1.76 18.53
N HIS A 23 -23.67 -1.12 19.32
CA HIS A 23 -23.87 -1.45 20.73
C HIS A 23 -24.93 -2.55 20.98
N ALA A 24 -25.70 -2.92 19.94
CA ALA A 24 -26.63 -4.05 20.04
C ALA A 24 -25.88 -5.38 19.96
N GLY A 25 -26.13 -6.30 20.88
CA GLY A 25 -25.53 -7.64 20.83
C GLY A 25 -25.93 -8.38 19.55
N LEU A 26 -24.96 -8.92 18.81
CA LEU A 26 -25.22 -9.72 17.63
C LEU A 26 -25.33 -11.21 18.00
N ARG A 27 -26.31 -11.89 17.47
CA ARG A 27 -26.48 -13.34 17.63
C ARG A 27 -26.58 -14.03 16.27
N ALA A 28 -25.93 -15.18 16.15
CA ALA A 28 -26.09 -16.06 15.01
C ALA A 28 -27.05 -17.18 15.39
N LYS A 29 -28.17 -17.28 14.68
CA LYS A 29 -29.14 -18.38 14.80
C LYS A 29 -28.86 -19.38 13.66
N LEU A 30 -28.30 -20.52 14.02
CA LEU A 30 -27.95 -21.59 13.10
C LEU A 30 -29.16 -22.52 12.96
N ILE A 31 -29.65 -22.72 11.73
CA ILE A 31 -30.77 -23.58 11.39
C ILE A 31 -30.23 -24.84 10.76
N ILE A 32 -30.42 -25.97 11.42
CA ILE A 32 -29.86 -27.28 11.06
C ILE A 32 -31.03 -28.30 11.04
N PRO A 33 -31.88 -28.29 10.01
CA PRO A 33 -33.11 -29.12 9.98
C PRO A 33 -32.81 -30.60 9.74
N ASP A 34 -31.60 -30.97 9.38
CA ASP A 34 -31.20 -32.35 9.11
C ASP A 34 -30.87 -33.08 10.42
N HIS A 35 -31.73 -34.02 10.81
CA HIS A 35 -31.55 -34.85 12.02
C HIS A 35 -30.27 -35.68 12.02
N GLU A 36 -29.70 -36.03 10.86
CA GLU A 36 -28.43 -36.79 10.75
C GLU A 36 -27.24 -35.97 11.27
N LEU A 37 -27.39 -34.64 11.36
CA LEU A 37 -26.36 -33.75 11.87
C LEU A 37 -26.40 -33.59 13.38
N ILE A 38 -27.46 -34.02 14.04
CA ILE A 38 -27.57 -33.99 15.50
C ILE A 38 -26.52 -34.90 16.12
N GLY A 39 -25.82 -34.43 17.13
CA GLY A 39 -24.71 -35.14 17.77
C GLY A 39 -23.34 -34.92 17.08
N LYS A 40 -23.31 -34.30 15.89
CA LYS A 40 -22.04 -34.04 15.20
C LYS A 40 -21.36 -32.77 15.79
N LYS A 41 -20.01 -32.76 15.71
CA LYS A 41 -19.23 -31.60 16.08
C LYS A 41 -19.36 -30.53 15.01
N ALA A 42 -19.56 -29.28 15.42
CA ALA A 42 -19.66 -28.14 14.55
C ALA A 42 -18.75 -26.99 15.01
N THR A 43 -18.32 -26.20 14.06
CA THR A 43 -17.54 -24.99 14.31
C THR A 43 -18.21 -23.82 13.59
N PHE A 44 -18.57 -22.78 14.33
CA PHE A 44 -19.01 -21.51 13.79
C PHE A 44 -17.88 -20.49 13.93
N THR A 45 -17.53 -19.83 12.82
CA THR A 45 -16.48 -18.82 12.77
C THR A 45 -16.99 -17.55 12.13
N ILE A 46 -16.54 -16.40 12.62
CA ILE A 46 -16.69 -15.11 11.94
C ILE A 46 -15.33 -14.76 11.35
N LYS A 47 -15.33 -14.45 10.06
CA LYS A 47 -14.10 -14.20 9.29
C LYS A 47 -14.21 -12.86 8.57
N ARG A 48 -13.07 -12.17 8.51
CA ARG A 48 -12.82 -11.07 7.57
C ARG A 48 -11.93 -11.63 6.46
N HIS A 49 -12.37 -11.47 5.23
CA HIS A 49 -11.70 -12.00 4.04
C HIS A 49 -11.40 -10.86 3.07
N VAL A 50 -10.15 -10.76 2.65
CA VAL A 50 -9.73 -9.85 1.58
C VAL A 50 -9.45 -10.66 0.32
N ARG A 51 -10.17 -10.31 -0.72
CA ARG A 51 -10.00 -10.89 -2.06
C ARG A 51 -9.45 -9.83 -3.01
N VAL A 52 -8.38 -10.13 -3.72
CA VAL A 52 -7.88 -9.32 -4.83
C VAL A 52 -8.70 -9.66 -6.09
N LYS A 53 -9.11 -8.65 -6.85
CA LYS A 53 -9.98 -8.81 -8.04
C LYS A 53 -9.27 -9.31 -9.30
N ASP A 54 -7.98 -9.60 -9.24
CA ASP A 54 -7.20 -10.10 -10.38
C ASP A 54 -7.51 -11.57 -10.71
N SER A 55 -7.07 -12.01 -11.89
CA SER A 55 -7.32 -13.34 -12.44
C SER A 55 -6.76 -14.50 -11.61
N ARG A 56 -5.69 -14.26 -10.85
CA ARG A 56 -5.08 -15.23 -9.90
C ARG A 56 -4.87 -14.56 -8.55
N PRO A 57 -5.95 -14.31 -7.83
CA PRO A 57 -5.91 -13.58 -6.58
C PRO A 57 -5.19 -14.38 -5.49
N VAL A 58 -4.42 -13.67 -4.68
CA VAL A 58 -4.00 -14.14 -3.37
C VAL A 58 -5.05 -13.65 -2.37
N HIS A 59 -5.62 -14.57 -1.64
CA HIS A 59 -6.61 -14.28 -0.60
C HIS A 59 -5.93 -14.23 0.75
N ASP A 60 -6.44 -13.39 1.63
CA ASP A 60 -6.05 -13.38 3.02
C ASP A 60 -7.31 -13.38 3.90
N THR A 61 -7.26 -14.08 5.02
CA THR A 61 -8.43 -14.29 5.87
C THR A 61 -8.02 -14.22 7.32
N GLU A 62 -8.70 -13.37 8.07
CA GLU A 62 -8.59 -13.24 9.52
C GLU A 62 -9.78 -13.92 10.19
N GLU A 63 -9.52 -14.72 11.21
CA GLU A 63 -10.54 -15.32 12.06
C GLU A 63 -10.81 -14.37 13.24
N MET A 64 -11.94 -13.68 13.20
CA MET A 64 -12.33 -12.71 14.23
C MET A 64 -12.95 -13.38 15.45
N PHE A 65 -13.66 -14.51 15.24
CA PHE A 65 -14.33 -15.27 16.30
C PHE A 65 -14.45 -16.73 15.89
N LYS A 66 -14.36 -17.63 16.89
CA LYS A 66 -14.53 -19.07 16.69
C LYS A 66 -15.25 -19.70 17.87
N HIS A 67 -16.31 -20.45 17.59
CA HIS A 67 -17.08 -21.20 18.57
C HIS A 67 -17.24 -22.65 18.12
N LYS A 68 -16.78 -23.58 18.97
CA LYS A 68 -16.92 -25.04 18.74
C LYS A 68 -18.03 -25.58 19.64
N PHE A 69 -18.94 -26.38 19.07
CA PHE A 69 -20.04 -26.99 19.80
C PHE A 69 -20.46 -28.32 19.19
N THR A 70 -21.34 -29.02 19.88
CA THR A 70 -22.01 -30.22 19.34
C THR A 70 -23.45 -29.85 19.00
N VAL A 71 -23.92 -30.21 17.83
CA VAL A 71 -25.29 -29.93 17.37
C VAL A 71 -26.27 -30.70 18.28
N ARG A 72 -27.07 -29.98 19.06
CA ARG A 72 -28.02 -30.59 20.01
C ARG A 72 -29.49 -30.53 19.54
N GLY A 73 -29.77 -29.89 18.42
CA GLY A 73 -31.12 -29.75 17.87
C GLY A 73 -31.12 -28.91 16.59
N GLU A 74 -32.28 -28.73 16.00
CA GLU A 74 -32.45 -28.02 14.73
C GLU A 74 -32.11 -26.52 14.77
N LYS A 75 -32.09 -25.92 15.95
CA LYS A 75 -31.80 -24.49 16.13
C LYS A 75 -30.75 -24.32 17.24
N VAL A 76 -29.62 -23.69 16.88
CA VAL A 76 -28.54 -23.37 17.82
C VAL A 76 -28.32 -21.86 17.75
N THR A 77 -28.33 -21.20 18.91
CA THR A 77 -28.01 -19.75 18.98
C THR A 77 -26.62 -19.57 19.55
N VAL A 78 -25.78 -18.85 18.80
CA VAL A 78 -24.41 -18.50 19.19
C VAL A 78 -24.36 -17.01 19.44
N PRO A 79 -24.13 -16.56 20.69
CA PRO A 79 -23.89 -15.15 20.97
C PRO A 79 -22.52 -14.75 20.40
N ILE A 80 -22.47 -13.63 19.70
CA ILE A 80 -21.22 -13.09 19.14
C ILE A 80 -20.66 -12.11 20.16
N PRO A 81 -19.40 -12.29 20.59
CA PRO A 81 -18.79 -11.39 21.57
C PRO A 81 -18.72 -9.94 21.07
N HIS A 82 -18.89 -9.00 21.98
CA HIS A 82 -18.93 -7.57 21.67
C HIS A 82 -17.66 -7.06 20.96
N HIS A 83 -16.49 -7.56 21.32
CA HIS A 83 -15.24 -7.17 20.70
C HIS A 83 -15.19 -7.38 19.17
N VAL A 84 -15.98 -8.33 18.63
CA VAL A 84 -16.07 -8.54 17.16
C VAL A 84 -16.75 -7.34 16.49
N LEU A 85 -17.68 -6.68 17.18
CA LEU A 85 -18.37 -5.48 16.70
C LEU A 85 -17.62 -4.21 17.02
N GLU A 86 -16.86 -4.17 18.12
CA GLU A 86 -15.96 -3.04 18.46
C GLU A 86 -14.92 -2.79 17.39
N ASP A 87 -14.52 -3.83 16.65
CA ASP A 87 -13.65 -3.71 15.49
C ASP A 87 -14.34 -3.10 14.26
N HIS A 88 -15.61 -2.70 14.40
CA HIS A 88 -16.42 -2.07 13.35
C HIS A 88 -16.25 -2.76 11.98
N PRO A 89 -16.65 -4.04 11.85
CA PRO A 89 -16.57 -4.74 10.59
C PRO A 89 -17.49 -4.10 9.55
N PHE A 90 -17.05 -4.06 8.29
CA PHE A 90 -17.83 -3.57 7.16
C PHE A 90 -17.53 -4.39 5.91
N GLN A 91 -18.44 -4.34 4.93
CA GLN A 91 -18.22 -4.86 3.59
C GLN A 91 -17.61 -3.75 2.71
N TYR A 92 -16.67 -4.08 1.85
CA TYR A 92 -16.06 -3.12 0.94
C TYR A 92 -15.88 -3.71 -0.45
N ASP A 93 -16.40 -3.02 -1.46
CA ASP A 93 -16.20 -3.34 -2.86
C ASP A 93 -15.39 -2.23 -3.54
N GLY A 94 -14.06 -2.37 -3.51
CA GLY A 94 -13.11 -1.39 -4.00
C GLY A 94 -12.74 -1.52 -5.47
N LYS A 95 -11.64 -0.89 -5.85
CA LYS A 95 -11.11 -0.94 -7.21
C LYS A 95 -10.39 -2.27 -7.48
N GLU A 96 -9.45 -2.62 -6.62
CA GLU A 96 -8.56 -3.78 -6.78
C GLU A 96 -8.87 -4.89 -5.77
N ILE A 97 -9.53 -4.56 -4.65
CA ILE A 97 -9.85 -5.51 -3.60
C ILE A 97 -11.33 -5.52 -3.26
N GLU A 98 -11.77 -6.63 -2.70
CA GLU A 98 -13.07 -6.82 -2.05
C GLU A 98 -12.81 -7.30 -0.63
N ILE A 99 -13.48 -6.69 0.37
CA ILE A 99 -13.43 -7.11 1.76
C ILE A 99 -14.81 -7.62 2.15
N LYS A 100 -14.88 -8.86 2.63
CA LYS A 100 -16.10 -9.49 3.13
C LYS A 100 -15.94 -9.92 4.58
N CYS A 101 -16.94 -9.57 5.37
CA CYS A 101 -17.12 -10.12 6.71
C CYS A 101 -18.30 -11.10 6.69
N PHE A 102 -18.08 -12.34 7.07
CA PHE A 102 -19.10 -13.40 7.02
C PHE A 102 -18.96 -14.38 8.16
N GLY A 103 -20.10 -15.01 8.51
CA GLY A 103 -20.11 -16.18 9.36
C GLY A 103 -20.04 -17.45 8.54
N GLU A 104 -19.27 -18.40 8.98
CA GLU A 104 -19.13 -19.74 8.38
C GLU A 104 -19.44 -20.80 9.43
N LEU A 105 -20.38 -21.71 9.10
CA LEU A 105 -20.67 -22.89 9.89
C LEU A 105 -20.11 -24.12 9.15
N VAL A 106 -19.26 -24.87 9.83
CA VAL A 106 -18.74 -26.15 9.34
C VAL A 106 -19.17 -27.25 10.29
N ILE A 107 -19.82 -28.30 9.77
CA ILE A 107 -20.27 -29.46 10.54
C ILE A 107 -19.51 -30.67 10.06
N ASN A 108 -18.79 -31.34 10.97
CA ASN A 108 -17.97 -32.52 10.67
C ASN A 108 -18.88 -33.74 10.58
N ASP A 109 -19.48 -33.97 9.41
CA ASP A 109 -20.45 -35.04 9.17
C ASP A 109 -19.90 -36.18 8.33
N LYS A 110 -18.70 -36.05 7.76
CA LYS A 110 -18.13 -37.05 6.84
C LYS A 110 -16.69 -37.40 7.20
N LEU A 111 -16.39 -38.73 7.15
CA LEU A 111 -15.05 -39.26 7.40
C LEU A 111 -14.09 -39.12 6.18
N ILE A 112 -14.63 -39.06 4.95
CA ILE A 112 -13.83 -39.16 3.71
C ILE A 112 -14.18 -38.10 2.67
N ARG A 113 -15.24 -37.30 2.89
CA ARG A 113 -15.70 -36.25 1.98
C ARG A 113 -15.64 -34.89 2.67
N LYS A 114 -15.79 -33.82 1.87
CA LYS A 114 -15.86 -32.45 2.36
C LYS A 114 -17.06 -32.32 3.33
N ASP A 115 -16.80 -31.77 4.51
CA ASP A 115 -17.80 -31.49 5.54
C ASP A 115 -18.92 -30.59 5.02
N THR A 116 -20.08 -30.60 5.69
CA THR A 116 -21.16 -29.68 5.38
C THR A 116 -20.74 -28.26 5.84
N SER A 117 -20.68 -27.32 4.91
CA SER A 117 -20.33 -25.92 5.22
C SER A 117 -21.34 -24.97 4.60
N VAL A 118 -21.65 -23.91 5.33
CA VAL A 118 -22.52 -22.79 4.90
C VAL A 118 -21.87 -21.48 5.30
N GLN A 119 -21.99 -20.48 4.43
CA GLN A 119 -21.48 -19.12 4.68
C GLN A 119 -22.61 -18.11 4.52
N LYS A 120 -22.60 -17.06 5.34
CA LYS A 120 -23.56 -15.95 5.30
C LYS A 120 -22.87 -14.65 5.65
N ASP A 121 -23.06 -13.63 4.83
CA ASP A 121 -22.49 -12.30 5.08
C ASP A 121 -23.04 -11.72 6.38
N LEU A 122 -22.18 -11.04 7.14
CA LEU A 122 -22.63 -10.27 8.31
C LEU A 122 -23.52 -9.10 7.87
N PRO A 123 -24.56 -8.77 8.65
CA PRO A 123 -25.41 -7.62 8.38
C PRO A 123 -24.74 -6.31 8.83
N VAL A 124 -23.63 -5.98 8.19
CA VAL A 124 -22.81 -4.79 8.46
C VAL A 124 -22.85 -3.83 7.27
N GLU A 125 -22.42 -2.61 7.49
CA GLU A 125 -22.40 -1.57 6.46
C GLU A 125 -21.63 -2.02 5.21
N ALA A 126 -22.17 -1.71 4.03
CA ALA A 126 -21.54 -1.99 2.75
C ALA A 126 -21.02 -0.69 2.14
N LEU A 127 -19.71 -0.54 2.10
CA LEU A 127 -19.02 0.60 1.49
C LEU A 127 -18.70 0.27 0.04
N LYS A 128 -19.20 1.07 -0.89
CA LYS A 128 -18.91 0.93 -2.32
C LYS A 128 -17.75 1.83 -2.71
N LYS A 129 -17.05 1.44 -3.77
CA LYS A 129 -16.09 2.30 -4.45
C LYS A 129 -16.79 3.62 -4.81
N PRO A 130 -16.19 4.78 -4.49
CA PRO A 130 -16.73 6.06 -4.93
C PRO A 130 -16.76 6.10 -6.46
N GLU A 131 -17.90 6.48 -7.04
CA GLU A 131 -18.12 6.55 -8.50
C GLU A 131 -17.18 7.55 -9.17
N VAL A 132 -16.77 8.56 -8.43
CA VAL A 132 -15.80 9.56 -8.88
C VAL A 132 -14.64 9.55 -7.89
N LEU A 133 -13.45 9.23 -8.38
CA LEU A 133 -12.20 9.46 -7.65
C LEU A 133 -11.94 10.97 -7.59
N SER A 134 -12.82 11.68 -6.88
CA SER A 134 -12.90 13.13 -6.94
C SER A 134 -11.64 13.85 -6.46
N ASN A 135 -10.69 13.17 -5.82
CA ASN A 135 -9.53 13.83 -5.23
C ASN A 135 -8.23 13.01 -5.27
N THR A 136 -8.09 12.02 -6.15
CA THR A 136 -6.76 11.41 -6.37
C THR A 136 -5.77 12.36 -7.02
N ASN A 137 -6.24 13.47 -7.64
CA ASN A 137 -5.37 14.55 -8.10
C ASN A 137 -4.62 15.26 -6.95
N GLU A 138 -5.02 15.03 -5.70
CA GLU A 138 -4.31 15.54 -4.53
C GLU A 138 -3.10 14.68 -4.17
N LEU A 139 -3.11 13.40 -4.55
CA LEU A 139 -1.92 12.57 -4.58
C LEU A 139 -1.14 12.96 -5.85
N ILE A 140 -0.31 13.97 -5.74
CA ILE A 140 0.58 14.34 -6.83
C ILE A 140 1.56 13.19 -7.00
N GLU A 141 1.42 12.45 -8.12
CA GLU A 141 2.56 11.68 -8.60
C GLU A 141 3.72 12.65 -8.79
N PRO A 142 4.87 12.44 -8.13
CA PRO A 142 6.00 13.31 -8.31
C PRO A 142 6.34 13.30 -9.80
N LYS A 143 5.99 14.38 -10.49
CA LYS A 143 6.54 14.65 -11.81
C LYS A 143 8.02 14.88 -11.57
N ASP A 144 8.79 13.89 -11.92
CA ASP A 144 10.23 13.90 -11.76
C ASP A 144 10.85 14.88 -12.77
N ILE A 145 10.74 16.14 -12.46
CA ILE A 145 11.34 17.24 -13.24
C ILE A 145 12.83 17.28 -12.88
N PHE A 146 13.53 16.21 -13.26
CA PHE A 146 14.98 16.14 -13.07
C PHE A 146 15.69 16.95 -14.15
N SER A 147 16.34 18.05 -13.77
CA SER A 147 17.20 18.84 -14.62
C SER A 147 18.66 18.66 -14.22
N PHE A 148 19.43 17.89 -15.01
CA PHE A 148 20.85 17.61 -14.72
C PHE A 148 21.67 18.90 -14.57
N SER A 149 21.50 19.86 -15.46
CA SER A 149 22.27 21.09 -15.46
C SER A 149 21.99 21.98 -14.24
N LYS A 150 20.72 22.18 -13.90
CA LYS A 150 20.33 22.95 -12.71
C LYS A 150 20.83 22.30 -11.43
N ASN A 151 20.64 20.98 -11.32
CA ASN A 151 21.06 20.21 -10.15
C ASN A 151 22.59 20.21 -10.00
N LEU A 152 23.32 20.07 -11.10
CA LEU A 152 24.79 20.13 -11.10
C LEU A 152 25.32 21.50 -10.65
N MET A 153 24.64 22.58 -11.04
CA MET A 153 25.02 23.94 -10.61
C MET A 153 24.81 24.16 -9.11
N ALA A 154 23.82 23.51 -8.52
CA ALA A 154 23.47 23.67 -7.11
C ALA A 154 24.41 22.96 -6.12
N ILE A 155 25.20 21.97 -6.57
CA ILE A 155 26.09 21.19 -5.69
C ILE A 155 27.43 21.87 -5.44
N PRO A 156 28.10 21.59 -4.29
CA PRO A 156 29.44 22.09 -3.99
C PRO A 156 30.48 21.65 -5.03
N THR A 157 31.50 22.47 -5.24
CA THR A 157 32.51 22.26 -6.32
C THR A 157 33.21 20.89 -6.25
N HIS A 158 33.58 20.41 -5.05
CA HIS A 158 34.20 19.09 -4.89
C HIS A 158 33.31 17.95 -5.35
N ASN A 159 32.00 18.04 -5.09
CA ASN A 159 31.05 17.03 -5.54
C ASN A 159 30.71 17.16 -7.03
N LYS A 160 30.81 18.38 -7.61
CA LYS A 160 30.74 18.56 -9.07
C LYS A 160 31.86 17.80 -9.76
N ILE A 161 33.08 17.94 -9.27
CA ILE A 161 34.25 17.23 -9.82
C ILE A 161 34.05 15.72 -9.72
N ALA A 162 33.62 15.21 -8.57
CA ALA A 162 33.34 13.79 -8.39
C ALA A 162 32.22 13.28 -9.33
N THR A 163 31.12 14.04 -9.50
CA THR A 163 30.03 13.69 -10.39
C THR A 163 30.43 13.70 -11.85
N LEU A 164 31.20 14.72 -12.29
CA LEU A 164 31.74 14.79 -13.64
C LEU A 164 32.80 13.71 -13.88
N GLY A 165 33.63 13.42 -12.88
CA GLY A 165 34.63 12.34 -12.96
C GLY A 165 33.94 10.97 -13.16
N LEU A 166 32.88 10.68 -12.41
CA LEU A 166 32.11 9.45 -12.58
C LEU A 166 31.46 9.36 -13.97
N LEU A 167 30.98 10.47 -14.50
CA LEU A 167 30.39 10.53 -15.83
C LEU A 167 31.43 10.27 -16.91
N VAL A 168 32.62 10.89 -16.79
CA VAL A 168 33.76 10.69 -17.74
C VAL A 168 34.24 9.25 -17.69
N VAL A 169 34.51 8.70 -16.50
CA VAL A 169 34.95 7.31 -16.35
C VAL A 169 33.87 6.35 -16.91
N GLY A 170 32.61 6.59 -16.63
CA GLY A 170 31.54 5.78 -17.19
C GLY A 170 31.45 5.84 -18.71
N LEU A 171 31.63 7.02 -19.30
CA LEU A 171 31.68 7.19 -20.75
C LEU A 171 32.87 6.43 -21.35
N VAL A 172 34.07 6.53 -20.75
CA VAL A 172 35.26 5.80 -21.21
C VAL A 172 34.99 4.29 -21.16
N VAL A 173 34.43 3.77 -20.06
CA VAL A 173 34.11 2.35 -19.93
C VAL A 173 33.11 1.90 -21.01
N ILE A 174 32.07 2.69 -21.29
CA ILE A 174 31.12 2.41 -22.35
C ILE A 174 31.78 2.37 -23.72
N VAL A 175 32.59 3.39 -24.04
CA VAL A 175 33.30 3.45 -25.33
C VAL A 175 34.25 2.28 -25.49
N VAL A 176 35.02 1.93 -24.46
CA VAL A 176 35.96 0.79 -24.52
C VAL A 176 35.20 -0.52 -24.72
N ASN A 177 34.11 -0.76 -23.98
CA ASN A 177 33.33 -1.97 -24.19
C ASN A 177 32.70 -2.04 -25.59
N MET A 178 32.24 -0.91 -26.13
CA MET A 178 31.74 -0.86 -27.50
C MET A 178 32.84 -1.18 -28.52
N LEU A 179 34.02 -0.61 -28.36
CA LEU A 179 35.15 -0.90 -29.26
C LEU A 179 35.57 -2.38 -29.20
N ILE A 180 35.61 -2.97 -28.00
CA ILE A 180 35.90 -4.40 -27.84
C ILE A 180 34.80 -5.25 -28.51
N GLY A 181 33.51 -4.91 -28.29
CA GLY A 181 32.39 -5.65 -28.90
C GLY A 181 32.39 -5.57 -30.44
N VAL A 182 32.74 -4.40 -30.99
CA VAL A 182 32.93 -4.21 -32.46
C VAL A 182 34.16 -5.03 -32.96
N HIS A 183 35.28 -4.93 -32.25
CA HIS A 183 36.48 -5.72 -32.60
C HIS A 183 36.16 -7.22 -32.59
N ASP A 184 35.60 -7.75 -31.52
CA ASP A 184 35.27 -9.18 -31.41
C ASP A 184 34.22 -9.65 -32.44
N GLN A 185 33.35 -8.75 -32.89
CA GLN A 185 32.36 -9.06 -33.96
C GLN A 185 33.05 -9.24 -35.34
N PHE A 186 34.03 -8.39 -35.66
CA PHE A 186 34.64 -8.35 -36.99
C PHE A 186 35.99 -9.11 -37.06
N SER A 187 36.58 -9.49 -35.93
CA SER A 187 37.84 -10.21 -35.85
C SER A 187 37.75 -11.37 -34.86
N PRO A 188 36.87 -12.38 -35.09
CA PRO A 188 36.64 -13.46 -34.14
C PRO A 188 37.91 -14.31 -33.85
N GLU A 189 38.85 -14.38 -34.79
CA GLU A 189 40.13 -15.07 -34.60
C GLU A 189 41.04 -14.41 -33.55
N HIS A 190 40.84 -13.13 -33.30
CA HIS A 190 41.54 -12.32 -32.32
C HIS A 190 40.63 -11.78 -31.22
N ALA A 191 39.56 -12.50 -30.95
CA ALA A 191 38.55 -12.07 -29.98
C ALA A 191 39.18 -11.85 -28.61
N THR A 192 38.85 -10.73 -27.99
CA THR A 192 39.40 -10.29 -26.70
C THR A 192 38.52 -10.70 -25.53
N TYR A 193 37.28 -10.27 -25.48
CA TYR A 193 36.44 -10.43 -24.29
C TYR A 193 35.05 -11.01 -24.54
N PHE A 194 34.25 -10.36 -25.39
CA PHE A 194 32.83 -10.74 -25.53
C PHE A 194 32.66 -12.05 -26.27
N TYR A 195 33.46 -12.34 -27.26
CA TYR A 195 33.41 -13.61 -28.00
C TYR A 195 33.92 -14.77 -27.14
N SER A 196 35.08 -14.56 -26.48
CA SER A 196 35.72 -15.63 -25.69
C SER A 196 35.00 -15.97 -24.39
N HIS A 197 34.33 -15.00 -23.75
CA HIS A 197 33.71 -15.18 -22.44
C HIS A 197 32.18 -15.44 -22.47
N PHE A 198 31.48 -14.96 -23.49
CA PHE A 198 30.03 -15.00 -23.53
C PHE A 198 29.46 -15.83 -24.68
N ASP A 199 30.29 -16.32 -25.60
CA ASP A 199 29.84 -17.14 -26.74
C ASP A 199 30.02 -18.66 -26.53
N SER A 200 30.60 -19.05 -25.40
CA SER A 200 30.83 -20.48 -25.08
C SER A 200 29.54 -21.30 -24.92
N ASP A 201 28.42 -20.63 -24.65
CA ASP A 201 27.15 -21.31 -24.34
C ASP A 201 26.17 -21.38 -25.54
N GLY A 202 26.59 -20.91 -26.73
CA GLY A 202 25.80 -21.06 -27.96
C GLY A 202 24.45 -20.34 -27.99
N ASP A 203 24.30 -19.22 -27.21
CA ASP A 203 23.04 -18.47 -27.11
C ASP A 203 22.67 -17.69 -28.40
N GLY A 204 23.51 -17.71 -29.43
CA GLY A 204 23.30 -17.12 -30.75
C GLY A 204 23.30 -15.58 -30.78
N SER A 205 23.58 -14.89 -29.68
CA SER A 205 23.66 -13.45 -29.66
C SER A 205 25.03 -12.94 -30.06
N SER A 206 25.10 -11.95 -30.98
CA SER A 206 26.37 -11.43 -31.47
C SER A 206 27.15 -10.68 -30.38
N PRO A 207 28.52 -10.69 -30.40
CA PRO A 207 29.32 -9.93 -29.44
C PRO A 207 28.95 -8.46 -29.35
N LEU A 208 28.57 -7.85 -30.45
CA LEU A 208 28.10 -6.46 -30.48
C LEU A 208 26.78 -6.26 -29.68
N VAL A 209 25.87 -7.19 -29.80
CA VAL A 209 24.59 -7.13 -29.03
C VAL A 209 24.86 -7.28 -27.55
N LYS A 210 25.76 -8.19 -27.14
CA LYS A 210 26.21 -8.35 -25.75
C LYS A 210 26.85 -7.08 -25.21
N ALA A 211 27.75 -6.46 -26.01
CA ALA A 211 28.37 -5.20 -25.66
C ALA A 211 27.37 -4.06 -25.49
N LEU A 212 26.39 -3.96 -26.38
CA LEU A 212 25.28 -2.96 -26.29
C LEU A 212 24.45 -3.16 -25.01
N GLY A 213 24.10 -4.39 -24.67
CA GLY A 213 23.40 -4.72 -23.45
C GLY A 213 24.19 -4.32 -22.19
N GLY A 214 25.49 -4.65 -22.16
CA GLY A 214 26.42 -4.26 -21.10
C GLY A 214 26.55 -2.74 -20.96
N CYS A 215 26.74 -2.04 -22.07
CA CYS A 215 26.80 -0.57 -22.11
C CYS A 215 25.50 0.07 -21.61
N GLY A 216 24.35 -0.48 -22.00
CA GLY A 216 23.05 -0.04 -21.53
C GLY A 216 22.89 -0.19 -20.02
N ALA A 217 23.29 -1.33 -19.46
CA ALA A 217 23.26 -1.60 -18.02
C ALA A 217 24.20 -0.67 -17.23
N ILE A 218 25.44 -0.51 -17.69
CA ILE A 218 26.43 0.40 -17.09
C ILE A 218 25.94 1.85 -17.16
N GLY A 219 25.45 2.29 -18.31
CA GLY A 219 24.91 3.64 -18.51
C GLY A 219 23.73 3.93 -17.58
N ALA A 220 22.80 2.98 -17.45
CA ALA A 220 21.67 3.09 -16.53
C ALA A 220 22.14 3.17 -15.07
N ALA A 221 23.08 2.30 -14.65
CA ALA A 221 23.61 2.32 -13.28
C ALA A 221 24.29 3.65 -12.94
N ILE A 222 25.12 4.18 -13.86
CA ILE A 222 25.81 5.47 -13.69
C ILE A 222 24.78 6.61 -13.63
N TRP A 223 23.81 6.61 -14.53
CA TRP A 223 22.73 7.60 -14.53
C TRP A 223 21.96 7.61 -13.23
N PHE A 224 21.55 6.43 -12.73
CA PHE A 224 20.86 6.32 -11.44
C PHE A 224 21.73 6.80 -10.27
N ALA A 225 23.04 6.47 -10.26
CA ALA A 225 23.96 6.92 -9.24
C ALA A 225 24.10 8.45 -9.23
N ILE A 226 24.33 9.05 -10.40
CA ILE A 226 24.44 10.51 -10.58
C ILE A 226 23.11 11.18 -10.18
N ARG A 227 21.99 10.70 -10.69
CA ARG A 227 20.66 11.24 -10.38
C ARG A 227 20.39 11.20 -8.87
N ARG A 228 20.68 10.06 -8.23
CA ARG A 228 20.51 9.92 -6.76
C ARG A 228 21.40 10.88 -6.00
N GLN A 229 22.64 11.07 -6.43
CA GLN A 229 23.57 11.99 -5.80
C GLN A 229 23.14 13.45 -5.96
N LEU A 230 22.79 13.86 -7.17
CA LEU A 230 22.31 15.21 -7.45
C LEU A 230 21.02 15.54 -6.70
N ARG A 231 20.10 14.57 -6.64
CA ARG A 231 18.83 14.71 -5.90
C ARG A 231 19.06 15.02 -4.42
N LYS A 232 20.09 14.43 -3.78
CA LYS A 232 20.44 14.71 -2.37
C LYS A 232 20.79 16.18 -2.11
N TYR A 233 21.24 16.92 -3.11
CA TYR A 233 21.57 18.34 -2.98
C TYR A 233 20.39 19.26 -3.30
N MET A 234 19.40 18.78 -4.03
CA MET A 234 18.19 19.54 -4.34
C MET A 234 17.11 19.39 -3.27
N THR A 235 16.99 18.21 -2.68
CA THR A 235 16.04 17.95 -1.60
C THR A 235 16.68 18.28 -0.25
N PHE A 236 15.89 18.73 0.69
CA PHE A 236 16.33 18.91 2.08
C PHE A 236 16.21 17.62 2.88
N GLY A 237 15.90 16.48 2.24
CA GLY A 237 15.70 15.22 2.93
C GLY A 237 14.63 15.37 3.99
N LEU A 238 13.42 15.67 3.58
CA LEU A 238 12.25 15.83 4.44
C LEU A 238 12.14 14.61 5.35
N LYS A 239 12.14 14.84 6.65
CA LYS A 239 12.02 13.80 7.66
C LYS A 239 10.74 14.01 8.44
N PRO A 240 9.73 13.17 8.21
CA PRO A 240 8.49 13.26 8.96
C PRO A 240 8.69 12.83 10.41
N ILE A 241 7.95 13.45 11.30
CA ILE A 241 7.84 13.07 12.71
C ILE A 241 6.55 12.28 12.85
N SER A 242 6.67 11.00 13.15
CA SER A 242 5.52 10.12 13.35
C SER A 242 4.80 10.49 14.65
N LYS A 243 3.53 10.85 14.56
CA LYS A 243 2.68 11.18 15.71
C LYS A 243 1.39 10.36 15.65
N SER A 244 0.88 10.02 16.82
CA SER A 244 -0.48 9.50 16.94
C SER A 244 -1.48 10.62 16.65
N VAL A 245 -2.47 10.33 15.83
CA VAL A 245 -3.46 11.30 15.36
C VAL A 245 -4.85 10.86 15.78
N THR A 246 -5.61 11.76 16.35
CA THR A 246 -7.03 11.59 16.69
C THR A 246 -7.87 12.61 15.94
N ARG A 247 -9.17 12.39 15.86
CA ARG A 247 -10.10 13.30 15.19
C ARG A 247 -10.05 14.74 15.74
N GLN A 248 -9.81 14.87 17.03
CA GLN A 248 -9.78 16.16 17.74
C GLN A 248 -8.39 16.76 17.85
N SER A 249 -7.35 16.08 17.33
CA SER A 249 -5.98 16.56 17.46
C SER A 249 -5.69 17.72 16.50
N GLU A 250 -5.21 18.81 17.07
CA GLU A 250 -4.58 19.91 16.33
C GLU A 250 -3.07 19.85 16.51
N HIS A 251 -2.36 20.13 15.44
CA HIS A 251 -0.90 20.14 15.43
C HIS A 251 -0.37 21.39 14.75
N ALA A 252 0.70 21.95 15.30
CA ALA A 252 1.50 22.90 14.54
C ALA A 252 2.16 22.14 13.38
N VAL A 253 2.05 22.65 12.17
CA VAL A 253 2.62 22.02 10.96
C VAL A 253 4.13 21.84 11.11
N SER A 254 4.81 22.80 11.74
CA SER A 254 6.24 22.74 12.07
C SER A 254 6.64 21.55 12.94
N ASP A 255 5.70 20.94 13.67
CA ASP A 255 5.96 19.81 14.56
C ASP A 255 5.79 18.46 13.85
N LEU A 256 5.38 18.45 12.60
CA LEU A 256 5.09 17.21 11.86
C LEU A 256 6.28 16.73 11.03
N PHE A 257 7.26 17.60 10.78
CA PHE A 257 8.45 17.26 10.01
C PHE A 257 9.62 18.19 10.34
N TYR A 258 10.80 17.81 9.88
CA TYR A 258 11.97 18.65 9.90
C TYR A 258 12.79 18.45 8.63
N GLY A 259 13.53 19.47 8.25
CA GLY A 259 14.44 19.43 7.11
C GLY A 259 15.26 20.71 7.01
N VAL A 260 16.40 20.65 6.34
CA VAL A 260 17.26 21.81 6.13
C VAL A 260 17.47 22.04 4.64
N SER A 261 17.10 23.22 4.16
CA SER A 261 17.33 23.59 2.78
C SER A 261 18.82 23.69 2.46
N ARG A 262 19.27 23.07 1.39
CA ARG A 262 20.67 23.10 0.93
C ARG A 262 20.95 24.15 -0.14
N THR A 263 19.89 24.71 -0.69
CA THR A 263 19.93 25.81 -1.67
C THR A 263 18.80 26.78 -1.37
N ASP A 264 18.81 27.95 -1.98
CA ASP A 264 17.66 28.86 -1.96
C ASP A 264 16.53 28.25 -2.78
N LEU A 265 15.37 28.06 -2.15
CA LEU A 265 14.19 27.51 -2.78
C LEU A 265 13.12 28.60 -2.90
N LYS A 266 12.73 28.90 -4.12
CA LYS A 266 11.70 29.90 -4.43
C LYS A 266 10.37 29.17 -4.73
N ASP A 267 9.26 29.81 -4.33
CA ASP A 267 7.92 29.36 -4.68
C ASP A 267 7.61 27.92 -4.27
N VAL A 268 7.95 27.57 -3.05
CA VAL A 268 7.76 26.21 -2.50
C VAL A 268 6.36 26.07 -1.93
N THR A 269 5.68 24.98 -2.26
CA THR A 269 4.39 24.62 -1.69
C THR A 269 4.55 23.38 -0.80
N LEU A 270 4.19 23.53 0.48
CA LEU A 270 4.02 22.39 1.39
C LEU A 270 2.57 21.92 1.33
N ARG A 271 2.37 20.61 1.17
CA ARG A 271 1.07 19.97 1.26
C ARG A 271 1.13 18.82 2.24
N ILE A 272 0.06 18.62 3.00
CA ILE A 272 -0.16 17.45 3.82
C ILE A 272 -1.44 16.80 3.33
N VAL A 273 -1.34 15.54 2.92
CA VAL A 273 -2.41 14.78 2.28
C VAL A 273 -2.60 13.47 3.03
N ALA A 274 -3.84 13.09 3.27
CA ALA A 274 -4.16 11.75 3.75
C ALA A 274 -4.91 10.96 2.68
N CYS A 275 -4.71 9.64 2.64
CA CYS A 275 -5.39 8.81 1.65
C CYS A 275 -5.69 7.39 2.12
N ASN A 276 -6.76 6.82 1.54
CA ASN A 276 -7.00 5.39 1.54
C ASN A 276 -6.19 4.70 0.45
N MET A 277 -5.65 3.55 0.80
CA MET A 277 -4.86 2.73 -0.10
C MET A 277 -5.30 1.28 -0.04
N GLU A 278 -5.66 0.72 -1.19
CA GLU A 278 -5.87 -0.70 -1.33
C GLU A 278 -4.53 -1.40 -1.51
N LYS A 279 -4.25 -2.39 -0.67
CA LYS A 279 -3.05 -3.23 -0.78
C LYS A 279 -3.43 -4.68 -0.97
N GLY A 280 -2.69 -5.37 -1.80
CA GLY A 280 -2.88 -6.77 -2.07
C GLY A 280 -1.72 -7.40 -2.81
N LYS A 281 -1.87 -8.71 -3.09
CA LYS A 281 -0.93 -9.49 -3.87
C LYS A 281 -1.68 -10.33 -4.89
N TYR A 282 -1.11 -10.51 -6.06
CA TYR A 282 -1.59 -11.44 -7.07
C TYR A 282 -0.43 -12.19 -7.72
N VAL A 283 -0.73 -13.33 -8.34
CA VAL A 283 0.27 -14.14 -9.03
C VAL A 283 0.24 -13.82 -10.52
N ARG A 284 1.38 -13.41 -11.05
CA ARG A 284 1.58 -13.14 -12.49
C ARG A 284 2.48 -14.20 -13.12
N GLY A 285 2.17 -14.57 -14.36
CA GLY A 285 2.93 -15.58 -15.11
C GLY A 285 2.34 -16.99 -14.99
N SER A 286 2.97 -17.98 -15.63
CA SER A 286 2.55 -19.37 -15.64
C SER A 286 3.77 -20.31 -15.56
N GLY A 287 3.57 -21.51 -15.01
CA GLY A 287 4.63 -22.51 -14.86
C GLY A 287 5.77 -22.02 -13.98
N SER A 288 7.01 -22.26 -14.40
CA SER A 288 8.23 -21.85 -13.68
C SER A 288 8.45 -20.34 -13.58
N ASN A 289 7.74 -19.54 -14.40
CA ASN A 289 7.85 -18.09 -14.42
C ASN A 289 6.79 -17.40 -13.53
N GLN A 290 6.17 -18.10 -12.62
CA GLN A 290 5.23 -17.51 -11.67
C GLN A 290 5.96 -16.58 -10.68
N ARG A 291 5.45 -15.37 -10.52
CA ARG A 291 5.91 -14.41 -9.50
C ARG A 291 4.74 -13.77 -8.78
N THR A 292 4.88 -13.59 -7.49
CA THR A 292 3.94 -12.81 -6.70
C THR A 292 4.25 -11.32 -6.85
N VAL A 293 3.25 -10.55 -7.26
CA VAL A 293 3.32 -9.10 -7.41
C VAL A 293 2.49 -8.47 -6.31
N SER A 294 3.09 -7.55 -5.55
CA SER A 294 2.38 -6.71 -4.58
C SER A 294 1.97 -5.41 -5.26
N PHE A 295 0.79 -4.91 -4.92
CA PHE A 295 0.33 -3.60 -5.35
C PHE A 295 -0.12 -2.75 -4.17
N SER A 296 -0.16 -1.44 -4.40
CA SER A 296 -0.64 -0.44 -3.47
C SER A 296 -1.31 0.66 -4.30
N THR A 297 -2.65 0.67 -4.32
CA THR A 297 -3.43 1.55 -5.20
C THR A 297 -4.20 2.56 -4.36
N PRO A 298 -3.97 3.87 -4.54
CA PRO A 298 -4.74 4.90 -3.87
C PRO A 298 -6.17 4.92 -4.45
N VAL A 299 -7.15 5.05 -3.57
CA VAL A 299 -8.57 5.05 -3.96
C VAL A 299 -9.33 6.30 -3.53
N ARG A 300 -8.87 6.97 -2.49
CA ARG A 300 -9.46 8.20 -2.00
C ARG A 300 -8.41 9.04 -1.28
N GLY A 301 -8.39 10.34 -1.53
CA GLY A 301 -7.46 11.27 -0.90
C GLY A 301 -8.17 12.51 -0.38
N VAL A 302 -7.57 13.18 0.59
CA VAL A 302 -8.02 14.45 1.14
C VAL A 302 -6.82 15.36 1.43
N LEU A 303 -6.91 16.60 1.00
CA LEU A 303 -5.94 17.65 1.33
C LEU A 303 -6.24 18.17 2.73
N LEU A 304 -5.27 18.04 3.63
CA LEU A 304 -5.39 18.51 5.01
C LEU A 304 -4.79 19.91 5.19
N TYR A 305 -3.71 20.18 4.47
CA TYR A 305 -3.01 21.45 4.55
C TYR A 305 -2.32 21.78 3.24
N SER A 306 -2.29 23.04 2.85
CA SER A 306 -1.51 23.54 1.72
C SER A 306 -1.11 25.01 1.96
N LYS A 307 0.19 25.29 1.85
CA LYS A 307 0.69 26.65 1.95
C LYS A 307 1.88 26.85 1.01
N LYS A 308 1.86 27.97 0.27
CA LYS A 308 2.96 28.41 -0.56
C LYS A 308 3.82 29.43 0.19
N VAL A 309 5.15 29.25 0.09
CA VAL A 309 6.18 30.14 0.65
C VAL A 309 7.04 30.63 -0.49
N THR A 310 7.27 31.95 -0.54
CA THR A 310 8.01 32.60 -1.64
C THR A 310 9.49 32.25 -1.65
N LEU A 311 10.11 32.10 -0.48
CA LEU A 311 11.53 31.81 -0.37
C LEU A 311 11.83 31.03 0.91
N ILE A 312 12.56 29.93 0.78
CA ILE A 312 13.26 29.27 1.89
C ILE A 312 14.76 29.43 1.62
N PRO A 313 15.49 30.21 2.45
CA PRO A 313 16.89 30.46 2.22
C PRO A 313 17.73 29.20 2.47
N LYS A 314 18.90 29.16 1.83
CA LYS A 314 19.90 28.09 2.05
C LYS A 314 20.29 27.98 3.53
N ASN A 315 20.45 26.75 4.01
CA ASN A 315 20.80 26.39 5.38
C ASN A 315 19.76 26.81 6.45
N HIS A 316 18.52 27.08 6.04
CA HIS A 316 17.43 27.32 6.97
C HIS A 316 16.59 26.07 7.18
N SER A 317 16.04 25.95 8.37
CA SER A 317 15.07 24.92 8.72
C SER A 317 13.76 25.18 7.98
N VAL A 318 13.31 24.19 7.24
CA VAL A 318 12.11 24.28 6.38
C VAL A 318 10.85 24.43 7.21
N GLU A 319 10.72 23.67 8.30
CA GLU A 319 9.57 23.68 9.21
C GLU A 319 9.29 25.06 9.80
N ASN A 320 10.31 25.90 10.00
CA ASN A 320 10.15 27.25 10.55
C ASN A 320 9.35 28.21 9.64
N HIS A 321 9.16 27.86 8.38
CA HIS A 321 8.36 28.63 7.43
C HIS A 321 6.86 28.25 7.44
N PHE A 322 6.50 27.17 8.16
CA PHE A 322 5.14 26.61 8.21
C PHE A 322 4.66 26.49 9.66
N ARG A 323 4.40 27.62 10.29
CA ARG A 323 4.02 27.70 11.72
C ARG A 323 2.52 27.64 11.98
N ASP A 324 1.72 27.44 10.95
CA ASP A 324 0.26 27.35 11.09
C ASP A 324 -0.12 26.07 11.84
N SER A 325 -1.29 26.06 12.45
CA SER A 325 -1.91 24.86 12.96
C SER A 325 -2.81 24.20 11.93
N MET A 326 -2.96 22.89 12.01
CA MET A 326 -3.88 22.09 11.18
C MET A 326 -4.59 21.04 12.00
N SER A 327 -5.79 20.67 11.57
CA SER A 327 -6.57 19.57 12.12
C SER A 327 -6.59 18.37 11.18
N PHE A 328 -6.60 17.17 11.74
CA PHE A 328 -6.81 15.93 11.00
C PHE A 328 -8.29 15.54 10.87
N GLU A 329 -9.22 16.30 11.46
CA GLU A 329 -10.65 16.03 11.38
C GLU A 329 -11.18 15.78 9.96
N PRO A 330 -10.76 16.53 8.90
CA PRO A 330 -11.20 16.29 7.53
C PRO A 330 -10.88 14.88 7.02
N MET A 331 -9.77 14.27 7.48
CA MET A 331 -9.40 12.91 7.14
C MET A 331 -10.44 11.90 7.64
N PHE A 332 -10.84 12.00 8.90
CA PHE A 332 -11.81 11.09 9.52
C PHE A 332 -13.22 11.21 8.93
N LYS A 333 -13.56 12.36 8.34
CA LYS A 333 -14.84 12.57 7.64
C LYS A 333 -14.82 12.12 6.18
N ALA A 334 -13.68 12.28 5.52
CA ALA A 334 -13.57 12.09 4.08
C ALA A 334 -13.13 10.69 3.68
N LEU A 335 -12.31 10.01 4.48
CA LEU A 335 -11.74 8.71 4.15
C LEU A 335 -12.61 7.56 4.71
N TYR A 336 -12.48 6.40 4.08
CA TYR A 336 -13.04 5.16 4.62
C TYR A 336 -12.24 4.69 5.84
N PRO A 337 -12.91 4.06 6.82
CA PRO A 337 -12.19 3.44 7.92
C PRO A 337 -11.22 2.37 7.42
N PRO A 338 -10.07 2.19 8.08
CA PRO A 338 -9.14 1.15 7.70
C PRO A 338 -9.69 -0.24 8.01
N SER A 339 -9.41 -1.22 7.14
CA SER A 339 -9.74 -2.63 7.34
C SER A 339 -8.64 -3.50 6.75
N GLU A 340 -7.68 -3.84 7.58
CA GLU A 340 -6.54 -4.67 7.20
C GLU A 340 -6.69 -6.08 7.80
N VAL A 341 -6.40 -7.10 7.02
CA VAL A 341 -6.32 -8.49 7.46
C VAL A 341 -4.88 -8.86 7.78
N SER A 342 -3.93 -8.29 7.03
CA SER A 342 -2.51 -8.40 7.27
C SER A 342 -1.79 -7.14 6.80
N LYS A 343 -0.49 -7.01 7.10
CA LYS A 343 0.34 -5.88 6.63
C LYS A 343 0.35 -5.69 5.10
N SER A 344 -0.09 -6.67 4.34
CA SER A 344 -0.05 -6.67 2.88
C SER A 344 -1.41 -6.79 2.19
N HIS A 345 -2.50 -6.98 2.93
CA HIS A 345 -3.84 -7.11 2.36
C HIS A 345 -4.86 -6.33 3.17
N GLY A 346 -5.60 -5.46 2.52
CA GLY A 346 -6.66 -4.69 3.12
C GLY A 346 -6.78 -3.28 2.59
N LEU A 347 -7.60 -2.50 3.29
CA LEU A 347 -7.77 -1.07 3.10
C LEU A 347 -6.99 -0.34 4.19
N PHE A 348 -5.99 0.44 3.79
CA PHE A 348 -5.09 1.16 4.67
C PHE A 348 -5.36 2.66 4.60
N ILE A 349 -4.92 3.35 5.63
CA ILE A 349 -4.83 4.81 5.64
C ILE A 349 -3.39 5.18 5.91
N TYR A 350 -2.92 6.20 5.20
CA TYR A 350 -1.68 6.88 5.51
C TYR A 350 -1.83 8.38 5.24
N TRP A 351 -0.96 9.15 5.81
CA TRP A 351 -0.79 10.56 5.46
C TRP A 351 0.67 10.82 5.11
N GLU A 352 0.86 11.75 4.22
CA GLU A 352 2.18 12.08 3.69
C GLU A 352 2.37 13.60 3.66
N ILE A 353 3.61 13.99 3.71
CA ILE A 353 4.06 15.37 3.56
C ILE A 353 4.71 15.48 2.18
N GLN A 354 4.26 16.46 1.42
CA GLN A 354 4.75 16.77 0.08
C GLN A 354 5.29 18.18 0.07
N LEU A 355 6.52 18.33 -0.31
CA LEU A 355 7.11 19.66 -0.56
C LEU A 355 7.37 19.78 -2.05
N ILE A 356 6.66 20.71 -2.69
CA ILE A 356 6.59 20.87 -4.13
C ILE A 356 7.33 22.13 -4.53
N HIS A 357 8.28 21.96 -5.44
CA HIS A 357 9.03 23.03 -6.09
C HIS A 357 8.98 22.79 -7.60
N ASP A 358 9.23 23.81 -8.41
CA ASP A 358 9.19 23.69 -9.87
C ASP A 358 10.12 22.59 -10.45
N ASP A 359 11.24 22.35 -9.78
CA ASP A 359 12.26 21.39 -10.24
C ASP A 359 12.19 20.01 -9.56
N PHE A 360 11.41 19.84 -8.47
CA PHE A 360 11.32 18.57 -7.74
C PHE A 360 10.10 18.51 -6.80
N VAL A 361 9.75 17.29 -6.44
CA VAL A 361 8.81 16.99 -5.33
C VAL A 361 9.55 16.11 -4.33
N ASP A 362 9.62 16.56 -3.07
CA ASP A 362 10.07 15.75 -1.94
C ASP A 362 8.83 15.25 -1.19
N GLN A 363 8.71 13.94 -1.08
CA GLN A 363 7.50 13.28 -0.60
C GLN A 363 7.87 12.16 0.37
N GLU A 364 7.29 12.20 1.57
CA GLU A 364 7.53 11.20 2.60
C GLU A 364 6.24 10.82 3.33
N VAL A 365 6.05 9.53 3.53
CA VAL A 365 4.96 9.00 4.35
C VAL A 365 5.25 9.26 5.82
N ALA A 366 4.40 10.04 6.46
CA ALA A 366 4.58 10.49 7.83
C ALA A 366 3.84 9.62 8.85
N GLY A 367 2.75 8.98 8.45
CA GLY A 367 2.00 8.08 9.31
C GLY A 367 1.16 7.08 8.51
N ASN A 368 0.82 5.98 9.14
CA ASN A 368 0.02 4.91 8.58
C ASN A 368 -1.11 4.51 9.55
N THR A 369 -1.90 3.52 9.18
CA THR A 369 -3.04 3.03 9.97
C THR A 369 -2.75 2.84 11.46
N ALA A 370 -1.55 2.41 11.83
CA ALA A 370 -1.18 2.19 13.23
C ALA A 370 -1.07 3.47 14.10
N HIS A 371 -1.04 4.64 13.44
CA HIS A 371 -0.97 5.94 14.11
C HIS A 371 -2.33 6.62 14.29
N PHE A 372 -3.42 5.97 13.87
CA PHE A 372 -4.77 6.50 13.96
C PHE A 372 -5.59 5.74 14.98
N ARG A 373 -6.48 6.43 15.65
CA ARG A 373 -7.54 5.78 16.42
C ARG A 373 -8.68 5.41 15.47
N ARG A 374 -8.95 4.13 15.36
CA ARG A 374 -9.96 3.60 14.45
C ARG A 374 -11.37 4.05 14.84
N GLU A 375 -11.65 4.16 16.12
CA GLU A 375 -12.93 4.63 16.66
C GLU A 375 -13.32 6.01 16.12
N ASP A 376 -12.33 6.87 15.86
CA ASP A 376 -12.55 8.24 15.37
C ASP A 376 -13.21 8.29 13.98
N PHE A 377 -13.20 7.19 13.21
CA PHE A 377 -13.89 7.08 11.92
C PHE A 377 -15.38 6.78 12.06
N PHE A 378 -15.81 6.28 13.22
CA PHE A 378 -17.18 5.81 13.46
C PHE A 378 -17.96 6.68 14.44
N THR A 379 -17.32 7.64 15.07
CA THR A 379 -18.02 8.64 15.89
C THR A 379 -18.73 9.63 14.99
N ALA A 380 -20.06 9.66 15.08
CA ALA A 380 -20.94 10.59 14.36
C ALA A 380 -20.72 12.06 14.78
#